data_f054142cc71acd18b6e502da067896c2
#
_entry.id   f054142cc71acd18b6e502da067896c2
#
_cell.length_a   1.000
_cell.length_b   1.000
_cell.length_c   1.000
_cell.angle_alpha   90.00
_cell.angle_beta   90.00
_cell.angle_gamma   90.00
#
_symmetry.space_group_name_H-M   'P 1'
#
loop_
_entity.id
_entity.type
_entity.pdbx_description
1 polymer ?
#
loop_
_entity_poly.entity_id
_entity_poly.type
_entity_poly.pdbx_seq_one_letter_code
_entity_poly.pdbx_strand_id
1 'polypeptide(L)'
;KTSNEAALKNESYLTTLEEIKQKHFETITNLVAKKNQNDLLVTITNEIKQLKTLLDGCFLIGELSPRTSDAIVSFGELLSSQIIAVALQEKVSDAIFKDSRELLKTNSNFGKATINLKLTNSLISNYFNSFKQSVVLLPGFIASDEKGNTTTLGRGGSDFTAAILANGCKATSLEIWTDVSGMFTANPKLVKQAKPIESISYHEAMELSHFGAKVLY
;
A
#
# COMPACT_ATOMS: atom_id res chain seq x y z
N LYS A 1 -4.10 -0.09 -15.49
CA LYS A 1 -4.24 -0.79 -16.77
C LYS A 1 -5.58 -1.52 -16.80
N THR A 2 -5.80 -2.57 -16.00
CA THR A 2 -6.98 -3.44 -16.00
C THR A 2 -8.31 -2.68 -15.90
N SER A 3 -8.41 -1.69 -15.00
CA SER A 3 -9.61 -0.87 -14.83
C SER A 3 -9.92 0.01 -16.06
N ASN A 4 -8.88 0.54 -16.70
CA ASN A 4 -9.04 1.31 -17.94
C ASN A 4 -9.46 0.42 -19.12
N GLU A 5 -8.90 -0.79 -19.20
CA GLU A 5 -9.33 -1.78 -20.20
C GLU A 5 -10.81 -2.11 -20.05
N ALA A 6 -11.28 -2.38 -18.82
CA ALA A 6 -12.68 -2.64 -18.56
C ALA A 6 -13.57 -1.43 -18.92
N ALA A 7 -13.21 -0.22 -18.50
CA ALA A 7 -13.98 0.99 -18.83
C ALA A 7 -14.04 1.30 -20.33
N LEU A 8 -13.02 0.91 -21.10
CA LEU A 8 -13.02 0.99 -22.57
C LEU A 8 -13.74 -0.17 -23.26
N LYS A 9 -14.43 -1.03 -22.50
CA LYS A 9 -15.11 -2.24 -22.99
C LYS A 9 -14.18 -3.20 -23.73
N ASN A 10 -12.94 -3.28 -23.27
CA ASN A 10 -11.94 -4.20 -23.80
C ASN A 10 -11.88 -5.45 -22.92
N GLU A 11 -12.25 -6.60 -23.44
CA GLU A 11 -12.29 -7.89 -22.73
C GLU A 11 -10.91 -8.36 -22.24
N SER A 12 -9.81 -7.74 -22.69
CA SER A 12 -8.44 -8.04 -22.21
C SER A 12 -8.28 -7.87 -20.68
N TYR A 13 -9.18 -7.12 -20.01
CA TYR A 13 -9.17 -7.03 -18.57
C TYR A 13 -9.33 -8.38 -17.85
N LEU A 14 -10.07 -9.32 -18.46
CA LEU A 14 -10.23 -10.68 -17.92
C LEU A 14 -8.91 -11.46 -17.94
N THR A 15 -8.15 -11.35 -19.03
CA THR A 15 -6.81 -11.94 -19.12
C THR A 15 -5.86 -11.35 -18.10
N THR A 16 -5.83 -10.02 -17.98
CA THR A 16 -5.00 -9.33 -16.99
C THR A 16 -5.41 -9.68 -15.55
N LEU A 17 -6.71 -9.86 -15.29
CA LEU A 17 -7.18 -10.30 -13.97
C LEU A 17 -6.73 -11.74 -13.64
N GLU A 18 -6.77 -12.64 -14.61
CA GLU A 18 -6.29 -14.02 -14.41
C GLU A 18 -4.77 -14.06 -14.19
N GLU A 19 -4.00 -13.22 -14.90
CA GLU A 19 -2.56 -13.05 -14.67
C GLU A 19 -2.28 -12.56 -13.22
N ILE A 20 -3.06 -11.59 -12.74
CA ILE A 20 -2.97 -11.10 -11.35
C ILE A 20 -3.24 -12.24 -10.38
N LYS A 21 -4.32 -12.98 -10.58
CA LYS A 21 -4.69 -14.12 -9.72
C LYS A 21 -3.59 -15.18 -9.72
N GLN A 22 -3.11 -15.59 -10.87
CA GLN A 22 -2.06 -16.60 -11.01
C GLN A 22 -0.79 -16.17 -10.26
N LYS A 23 -0.35 -14.93 -10.42
CA LYS A 23 0.81 -14.39 -9.72
C LYS A 23 0.66 -14.47 -8.20
N HIS A 24 -0.52 -14.14 -7.65
CA HIS A 24 -0.76 -14.22 -6.22
C HIS A 24 -0.79 -15.67 -5.73
N PHE A 25 -1.38 -16.59 -6.50
CA PHE A 25 -1.41 -18.01 -6.15
C PHE A 25 -0.01 -18.63 -6.16
N GLU A 26 0.81 -18.30 -7.14
CA GLU A 26 2.23 -18.72 -7.18
C GLU A 26 3.01 -18.14 -5.98
N THR A 27 2.76 -16.88 -5.63
CA THR A 27 3.39 -16.24 -4.47
C THR A 27 3.00 -16.96 -3.18
N ILE A 28 1.74 -17.31 -2.99
CA ILE A 28 1.26 -18.08 -1.82
C ILE A 28 1.97 -19.43 -1.77
N THR A 29 2.01 -20.14 -2.90
CA THR A 29 2.62 -21.48 -2.96
C THR A 29 4.11 -21.44 -2.61
N ASN A 30 4.82 -20.39 -3.01
CA ASN A 30 6.26 -20.25 -2.80
C ASN A 30 6.62 -19.69 -1.43
N LEU A 31 5.78 -18.83 -0.85
CA LEU A 31 6.12 -18.05 0.36
C LEU A 31 5.50 -18.63 1.64
N VAL A 32 4.33 -19.26 1.55
CA VAL A 32 3.52 -19.65 2.70
C VAL A 32 3.57 -21.17 2.90
N ALA A 33 3.70 -21.63 4.14
CA ALA A 33 3.72 -23.05 4.47
C ALA A 33 2.41 -23.74 4.10
N LYS A 34 2.49 -24.98 3.61
CA LYS A 34 1.34 -25.76 3.08
C LYS A 34 0.11 -25.76 3.98
N LYS A 35 0.32 -25.80 5.30
CA LYS A 35 -0.78 -25.83 6.29
C LYS A 35 -1.66 -24.57 6.27
N ASN A 36 -1.12 -23.42 5.85
CA ASN A 36 -1.80 -22.14 5.84
C ASN A 36 -2.27 -21.73 4.43
N GLN A 37 -1.84 -22.45 3.37
CA GLN A 37 -2.13 -22.09 1.98
C GLN A 37 -3.62 -22.14 1.66
N ASN A 38 -4.35 -23.18 2.11
CA ASN A 38 -5.75 -23.36 1.73
C ASN A 38 -6.64 -22.21 2.21
N ASP A 39 -6.54 -21.81 3.46
CA ASP A 39 -7.36 -20.72 4.01
C ASP A 39 -7.01 -19.37 3.34
N LEU A 40 -5.72 -19.15 3.08
CA LEU A 40 -5.28 -17.94 2.39
C LEU A 40 -5.73 -17.93 0.93
N LEU A 41 -5.67 -19.05 0.21
CA LEU A 41 -6.17 -19.17 -1.16
C LEU A 41 -7.67 -18.87 -1.24
N VAL A 42 -8.46 -19.33 -0.26
CA VAL A 42 -9.90 -19.00 -0.19
C VAL A 42 -10.08 -17.49 0.01
N THR A 43 -9.34 -16.89 0.93
CA THR A 43 -9.39 -15.44 1.19
C THR A 43 -9.04 -14.63 -0.05
N ILE A 44 -7.90 -14.90 -0.68
CA ILE A 44 -7.46 -14.20 -1.89
C ILE A 44 -8.41 -14.42 -3.06
N THR A 45 -8.99 -15.62 -3.20
CA THR A 45 -10.00 -15.89 -4.22
C THR A 45 -11.25 -15.02 -4.03
N ASN A 46 -11.70 -14.81 -2.81
CA ASN A 46 -12.84 -13.96 -2.50
C ASN A 46 -12.55 -12.48 -2.81
N GLU A 47 -11.37 -12.00 -2.47
CA GLU A 47 -10.92 -10.63 -2.82
C GLU A 47 -10.86 -10.44 -4.35
N ILE A 48 -10.33 -11.40 -5.09
CA ILE A 48 -10.28 -11.36 -6.56
C ILE A 48 -11.67 -11.39 -7.16
N LYS A 49 -12.63 -12.11 -6.57
CA LYS A 49 -14.04 -12.06 -7.01
C LYS A 49 -14.66 -10.68 -6.82
N GLN A 50 -14.37 -10.01 -5.70
CA GLN A 50 -14.82 -8.64 -5.47
C GLN A 50 -14.20 -7.68 -6.48
N LEU A 51 -12.89 -7.78 -6.72
CA LEU A 51 -12.20 -7.01 -7.75
C LEU A 51 -12.83 -7.24 -9.13
N LYS A 52 -13.12 -8.50 -9.49
CA LYS A 52 -13.81 -8.83 -10.73
C LYS A 52 -15.16 -8.14 -10.83
N THR A 53 -15.95 -8.16 -9.76
CA THR A 53 -17.27 -7.50 -9.74
C THR A 53 -17.17 -5.99 -10.04
N LEU A 54 -16.16 -5.31 -9.50
CA LEU A 54 -15.93 -3.89 -9.80
C LEU A 54 -15.51 -3.68 -11.26
N LEU A 55 -14.64 -4.53 -11.79
CA LEU A 55 -14.21 -4.47 -13.19
C LEU A 55 -15.37 -4.76 -14.16
N ASP A 56 -16.19 -5.77 -13.87
CA ASP A 56 -17.40 -6.07 -14.64
C ASP A 56 -18.37 -4.87 -14.65
N GLY A 57 -18.51 -4.19 -13.51
CA GLY A 57 -19.29 -2.95 -13.40
C GLY A 57 -18.75 -1.84 -14.31
N CYS A 58 -17.44 -1.61 -14.31
CA CYS A 58 -16.78 -0.64 -15.20
C CYS A 58 -17.00 -1.02 -16.67
N PHE A 59 -16.89 -2.29 -17.01
CA PHE A 59 -17.10 -2.80 -18.37
C PHE A 59 -18.55 -2.59 -18.84
N LEU A 60 -19.53 -2.88 -18.01
CA LEU A 60 -20.94 -2.73 -18.35
C LEU A 60 -21.33 -1.26 -18.54
N ILE A 61 -20.88 -0.39 -17.62
CA ILE A 61 -21.18 1.04 -17.66
C ILE A 61 -20.36 1.75 -18.76
N GLY A 62 -19.13 1.31 -19.01
CA GLY A 62 -18.19 1.97 -19.92
C GLY A 62 -17.52 3.21 -19.31
N GLU A 63 -17.44 3.25 -17.96
CA GLU A 63 -16.91 4.39 -17.22
C GLU A 63 -16.09 3.92 -16.01
N LEU A 64 -15.04 4.67 -15.69
CA LEU A 64 -14.24 4.51 -14.48
C LEU A 64 -14.24 5.80 -13.67
N SER A 65 -15.10 5.87 -12.66
CA SER A 65 -15.08 7.02 -11.74
C SER A 65 -13.81 7.02 -10.87
N PRO A 66 -13.35 8.20 -10.39
CA PRO A 66 -12.22 8.27 -9.46
C PRO A 66 -12.41 7.39 -8.21
N ARG A 67 -13.62 7.34 -7.65
CA ARG A 67 -13.96 6.49 -6.49
C ARG A 67 -13.79 5.00 -6.83
N THR A 68 -14.29 4.56 -7.97
CA THR A 68 -14.16 3.16 -8.42
C THR A 68 -12.70 2.84 -8.70
N SER A 69 -11.94 3.78 -9.26
CA SER A 69 -10.50 3.63 -9.48
C SER A 69 -9.76 3.39 -8.18
N ASP A 70 -9.99 4.21 -7.13
CA ASP A 70 -9.37 4.04 -5.82
C ASP A 70 -9.70 2.67 -5.21
N ALA A 71 -10.96 2.26 -5.29
CA ALA A 71 -11.39 0.95 -4.82
C ALA A 71 -10.66 -0.20 -5.55
N ILE A 72 -10.55 -0.14 -6.89
CA ILE A 72 -9.88 -1.19 -7.69
C ILE A 72 -8.37 -1.22 -7.40
N VAL A 73 -7.71 -0.06 -7.36
CA VAL A 73 -6.26 0.02 -7.15
C VAL A 73 -5.86 -0.47 -5.76
N SER A 74 -6.71 -0.27 -4.76
CA SER A 74 -6.47 -0.73 -3.39
C SER A 74 -6.30 -2.25 -3.24
N PHE A 75 -6.83 -3.04 -4.17
CA PHE A 75 -6.68 -4.51 -4.13
C PHE A 75 -5.22 -4.95 -4.28
N GLY A 76 -4.37 -4.19 -4.96
CA GLY A 76 -2.94 -4.49 -5.04
C GLY A 76 -2.28 -4.53 -3.66
N GLU A 77 -2.58 -3.53 -2.83
CA GLU A 77 -2.07 -3.46 -1.45
C GLU A 77 -2.73 -4.49 -0.54
N LEU A 78 -4.03 -4.69 -0.65
CA LEU A 78 -4.78 -5.64 0.18
C LEU A 78 -4.33 -7.09 -0.07
N LEU A 79 -4.26 -7.50 -1.32
CA LEU A 79 -3.86 -8.86 -1.70
C LEU A 79 -2.41 -9.16 -1.26
N SER A 80 -1.48 -8.25 -1.56
CA SER A 80 -0.07 -8.43 -1.19
C SER A 80 0.13 -8.43 0.32
N SER A 81 -0.49 -7.51 1.05
CA SER A 81 -0.35 -7.38 2.50
C SER A 81 -0.91 -8.59 3.24
N GLN A 82 -2.03 -9.17 2.80
CA GLN A 82 -2.59 -10.38 3.42
C GLN A 82 -1.66 -11.59 3.25
N ILE A 83 -1.05 -11.75 2.08
CA ILE A 83 -0.07 -12.84 1.83
C ILE A 83 1.16 -12.65 2.73
N ILE A 84 1.70 -11.44 2.78
CA ILE A 84 2.87 -11.12 3.59
C ILE A 84 2.55 -11.30 5.08
N ALA A 85 1.35 -10.93 5.53
CA ALA A 85 0.94 -11.09 6.92
C ALA A 85 0.95 -12.57 7.36
N VAL A 86 0.41 -13.47 6.54
CA VAL A 86 0.44 -14.91 6.85
C VAL A 86 1.87 -15.45 6.86
N ALA A 87 2.69 -15.08 5.88
CA ALA A 87 4.09 -15.47 5.84
C ALA A 87 4.89 -14.92 7.03
N LEU A 88 4.58 -13.70 7.48
CA LEU A 88 5.20 -13.08 8.65
C LEU A 88 4.80 -13.79 9.94
N GLN A 89 3.54 -14.19 10.10
CA GLN A 89 3.06 -14.96 11.26
C GLN A 89 3.77 -16.32 11.42
N GLU A 90 4.27 -16.89 10.34
CA GLU A 90 5.08 -18.12 10.39
C GLU A 90 6.47 -17.90 11.00
N LYS A 91 6.96 -16.66 11.00
CA LYS A 91 8.25 -16.27 11.59
C LYS A 91 8.08 -15.61 12.96
N VAL A 92 7.03 -14.82 13.10
CA VAL A 92 6.71 -14.05 14.31
C VAL A 92 5.27 -14.37 14.67
N SER A 93 5.07 -15.31 15.60
CA SER A 93 3.77 -15.94 15.88
C SER A 93 2.68 -14.96 16.35
N ASP A 94 3.06 -13.82 16.92
CA ASP A 94 2.15 -12.76 17.38
C ASP A 94 2.07 -11.58 16.40
N ALA A 95 2.63 -11.71 15.18
CA ALA A 95 2.44 -10.72 14.12
C ALA A 95 0.98 -10.71 13.68
N ILE A 96 0.44 -9.50 13.43
CA ILE A 96 -0.93 -9.33 12.96
C ILE A 96 -1.01 -8.45 11.73
N PHE A 97 -2.06 -8.64 10.96
CA PHE A 97 -2.48 -7.72 9.89
C PHE A 97 -3.48 -6.71 10.46
N LYS A 98 -3.32 -5.45 10.11
CA LYS A 98 -4.29 -4.40 10.38
C LYS A 98 -4.57 -3.60 9.10
N ASP A 99 -5.82 -3.55 8.70
CA ASP A 99 -6.22 -2.72 7.55
C ASP A 99 -6.01 -1.23 7.88
N SER A 100 -5.13 -0.58 7.13
CA SER A 100 -4.81 0.84 7.34
C SER A 100 -6.01 1.77 7.14
N ARG A 101 -7.01 1.37 6.34
CA ARG A 101 -8.25 2.13 6.13
C ARG A 101 -9.06 2.34 7.42
N GLU A 102 -8.85 1.51 8.42
CA GLU A 102 -9.47 1.69 9.73
C GLU A 102 -8.82 2.84 10.53
N LEU A 103 -7.53 3.08 10.32
CA LEU A 103 -6.74 4.07 11.07
C LEU A 103 -6.54 5.38 10.30
N LEU A 104 -6.33 5.31 8.99
CA LEU A 104 -6.08 6.47 8.14
C LEU A 104 -7.39 6.99 7.55
N LYS A 105 -7.76 8.19 7.95
CA LYS A 105 -9.01 8.86 7.51
C LYS A 105 -8.70 10.05 6.62
N THR A 106 -9.48 10.19 5.54
CA THR A 106 -9.29 11.22 4.51
C THR A 106 -10.60 11.95 4.21
N ASN A 107 -10.49 13.01 3.41
CA ASN A 107 -11.64 13.53 2.68
C ASN A 107 -12.01 12.59 1.49
N SER A 108 -13.10 12.91 0.78
CA SER A 108 -13.59 12.13 -0.37
C SER A 108 -13.01 12.60 -1.72
N ASN A 109 -11.80 13.19 -1.75
CA ASN A 109 -11.12 13.57 -2.98
C ASN A 109 -10.40 12.37 -3.58
N PHE A 110 -11.16 11.47 -4.22
CA PHE A 110 -10.64 10.24 -4.79
C PHE A 110 -9.48 10.48 -5.78
N GLY A 111 -8.45 9.63 -5.72
CA GLY A 111 -7.21 9.75 -6.50
C GLY A 111 -6.14 10.65 -5.88
N LYS A 112 -6.52 11.61 -5.02
CA LYS A 112 -5.62 12.53 -4.29
C LYS A 112 -6.22 12.90 -2.95
N ALA A 113 -6.59 11.92 -2.16
CA ALA A 113 -7.24 12.14 -0.88
C ALA A 113 -6.28 12.79 0.12
N THR A 114 -6.79 13.75 0.88
CA THR A 114 -6.04 14.45 1.91
C THR A 114 -6.38 13.86 3.27
N ILE A 115 -5.35 13.51 4.04
CA ILE A 115 -5.48 12.93 5.38
C ILE A 115 -6.11 13.95 6.35
N ASN A 116 -7.09 13.49 7.12
CA ASN A 116 -7.55 14.15 8.34
C ASN A 116 -6.58 13.80 9.48
N LEU A 117 -5.50 14.57 9.61
CA LEU A 117 -4.43 14.30 10.58
C LEU A 117 -4.93 14.21 12.02
N LYS A 118 -5.91 15.04 12.43
CA LYS A 118 -6.44 15.03 13.78
C LYS A 118 -7.13 13.71 14.12
N LEU A 119 -8.03 13.26 13.25
CA LEU A 119 -8.74 11.99 13.43
C LEU A 119 -7.79 10.80 13.31
N THR A 120 -6.96 10.79 12.28
CA THR A 120 -5.97 9.73 12.02
C THR A 120 -5.02 9.55 13.20
N ASN A 121 -4.40 10.63 13.71
CA ASN A 121 -3.49 10.55 14.85
C ASN A 121 -4.19 10.03 16.11
N SER A 122 -5.45 10.41 16.35
CA SER A 122 -6.24 9.89 17.47
C SER A 122 -6.46 8.38 17.33
N LEU A 123 -6.84 7.90 16.15
CA LEU A 123 -7.07 6.47 15.88
C LEU A 123 -5.78 5.66 16.02
N ILE A 124 -4.68 6.14 15.45
CA ILE A 124 -3.37 5.49 15.54
C ILE A 124 -2.93 5.43 17.02
N SER A 125 -2.97 6.55 17.74
CA SER A 125 -2.56 6.59 19.15
C SER A 125 -3.40 5.64 19.99
N ASN A 126 -4.72 5.61 19.82
CA ASN A 126 -5.60 4.71 20.55
C ASN A 126 -5.29 3.24 20.25
N TYR A 127 -5.05 2.91 18.98
CA TYR A 127 -4.71 1.56 18.56
C TYR A 127 -3.39 1.11 19.18
N PHE A 128 -2.33 1.91 19.03
CA PHE A 128 -1.00 1.54 19.52
C PHE A 128 -0.86 1.62 21.05
N ASN A 129 -1.63 2.44 21.75
CA ASN A 129 -1.66 2.44 23.22
C ASN A 129 -2.20 1.12 23.81
N SER A 130 -3.06 0.40 23.09
CA SER A 130 -3.59 -0.90 23.48
C SER A 130 -2.89 -2.08 22.82
N PHE A 131 -1.93 -1.81 21.93
CA PHE A 131 -1.23 -2.81 21.14
C PHE A 131 -0.27 -3.62 21.99
N LYS A 132 -0.35 -4.96 21.92
CA LYS A 132 0.45 -5.89 22.73
C LYS A 132 1.34 -6.82 21.91
N GLN A 133 1.11 -6.87 20.60
CA GLN A 133 1.84 -7.73 19.69
C GLN A 133 3.23 -7.16 19.37
N SER A 134 4.17 -8.01 18.98
CA SER A 134 5.51 -7.56 18.60
C SER A 134 5.53 -6.84 17.26
N VAL A 135 4.67 -7.25 16.33
CA VAL A 135 4.67 -6.75 14.96
C VAL A 135 3.23 -6.57 14.45
N VAL A 136 3.00 -5.45 13.79
CA VAL A 136 1.79 -5.22 12.99
C VAL A 136 2.18 -4.88 11.56
N LEU A 137 1.54 -5.54 10.60
CA LEU A 137 1.65 -5.21 9.19
C LEU A 137 0.43 -4.39 8.77
N LEU A 138 0.69 -3.22 8.20
CA LEU A 138 -0.33 -2.34 7.66
C LEU A 138 -0.03 -2.06 6.18
N PRO A 139 -1.02 -2.16 5.28
CA PRO A 139 -0.83 -1.72 3.90
C PRO A 139 -0.62 -0.20 3.85
N GLY A 140 0.34 0.26 3.05
CA GLY A 140 0.51 1.68 2.75
C GLY A 140 -0.44 2.15 1.66
N PHE A 141 -0.39 3.46 1.30
CA PHE A 141 -1.06 4.05 0.16
C PHE A 141 -2.60 4.14 0.25
N ILE A 142 -3.26 3.22 0.95
CA ILE A 142 -4.72 3.14 1.05
C ILE A 142 -5.22 3.69 2.38
N ALA A 143 -6.38 4.35 2.32
CA ALA A 143 -7.08 4.95 3.44
C ALA A 143 -8.60 4.87 3.24
N SER A 144 -9.39 5.46 4.09
CA SER A 144 -10.84 5.59 3.87
C SER A 144 -11.36 6.99 4.20
N ASP A 145 -12.42 7.39 3.50
CA ASP A 145 -13.19 8.58 3.88
C ASP A 145 -14.11 8.32 5.10
N GLU A 146 -14.79 9.36 5.56
CA GLU A 146 -15.73 9.27 6.71
C GLU A 146 -16.92 8.34 6.46
N LYS A 147 -17.25 8.07 5.19
CA LYS A 147 -18.32 7.16 4.79
C LYS A 147 -17.85 5.72 4.64
N GLY A 148 -16.55 5.44 4.89
CA GLY A 148 -15.95 4.13 4.74
C GLY A 148 -15.58 3.76 3.30
N ASN A 149 -15.65 4.69 2.35
CA ASN A 149 -15.18 4.43 0.99
C ASN A 149 -13.66 4.40 0.96
N THR A 150 -13.09 3.45 0.26
CA THR A 150 -11.63 3.39 0.05
C THR A 150 -11.16 4.61 -0.75
N THR A 151 -10.10 5.23 -0.27
CA THR A 151 -9.40 6.33 -0.89
C THR A 151 -7.92 6.00 -1.04
N THR A 152 -7.22 6.66 -1.94
CA THR A 152 -5.77 6.51 -2.13
C THR A 152 -5.04 7.83 -1.92
N LEU A 153 -3.80 7.72 -1.42
CA LEU A 153 -2.98 8.89 -1.07
C LEU A 153 -2.15 9.42 -2.25
N GLY A 154 -2.30 8.79 -3.43
CA GLY A 154 -1.55 9.18 -4.61
C GLY A 154 -0.08 8.74 -4.57
N ARG A 155 0.74 9.41 -5.37
CA ARG A 155 2.16 9.05 -5.52
C ARG A 155 2.92 9.24 -4.20
N GLY A 156 3.78 8.28 -3.84
CA GLY A 156 4.50 8.29 -2.57
C GLY A 156 3.63 7.96 -1.36
N GLY A 157 2.38 7.50 -1.59
CA GLY A 157 1.41 7.26 -0.53
C GLY A 157 1.84 6.24 0.51
N SER A 158 2.69 5.27 0.15
CA SER A 158 3.21 4.28 1.11
C SER A 158 4.20 4.90 2.09
N ASP A 159 5.15 5.70 1.61
CA ASP A 159 6.10 6.43 2.47
C ASP A 159 5.38 7.45 3.34
N PHE A 160 4.39 8.13 2.77
CA PHE A 160 3.55 9.07 3.52
C PHE A 160 2.73 8.36 4.61
N THR A 161 2.18 7.17 4.31
CA THR A 161 1.53 6.32 5.32
C THR A 161 2.48 5.96 6.45
N ALA A 162 3.70 5.53 6.13
CA ALA A 162 4.71 5.17 7.12
C ALA A 162 5.08 6.36 8.02
N ALA A 163 5.24 7.55 7.44
CA ALA A 163 5.52 8.78 8.19
C ALA A 163 4.37 9.17 9.14
N ILE A 164 3.11 9.05 8.69
CA ILE A 164 1.94 9.32 9.52
C ILE A 164 1.84 8.32 10.68
N LEU A 165 2.04 7.03 10.40
CA LEU A 165 2.02 5.99 11.42
C LEU A 165 3.14 6.23 12.46
N ALA A 166 4.37 6.49 12.02
CA ALA A 166 5.50 6.78 12.89
C ALA A 166 5.22 7.98 13.81
N ASN A 167 4.66 9.06 13.27
CA ASN A 167 4.26 10.22 14.06
C ASN A 167 3.14 9.88 15.05
N GLY A 168 2.09 9.20 14.61
CA GLY A 168 0.92 8.90 15.42
C GLY A 168 1.19 7.92 16.58
N CYS A 169 2.09 6.94 16.39
CA CYS A 169 2.52 6.01 17.42
C CYS A 169 3.77 6.49 18.20
N LYS A 170 4.31 7.68 17.88
CA LYS A 170 5.54 8.26 18.48
C LYS A 170 6.74 7.31 18.34
N ALA A 171 6.93 6.77 17.15
CA ALA A 171 8.03 5.85 16.87
C ALA A 171 9.40 6.50 17.14
N THR A 172 10.34 5.72 17.64
CA THR A 172 11.72 6.16 17.86
C THR A 172 12.51 6.30 16.57
N SER A 173 12.13 5.52 15.53
CA SER A 173 12.73 5.59 14.19
C SER A 173 11.71 5.21 13.12
N LEU A 174 11.93 5.72 11.93
CA LEU A 174 11.26 5.32 10.71
C LEU A 174 12.33 4.88 9.70
N GLU A 175 12.24 3.64 9.23
CA GLU A 175 13.13 3.11 8.21
C GLU A 175 12.37 2.94 6.89
N ILE A 176 12.90 3.54 5.82
CA ILE A 176 12.36 3.39 4.46
C ILE A 176 13.29 2.46 3.67
N TRP A 177 12.83 1.25 3.45
CA TRP A 177 13.56 0.25 2.66
C TRP A 177 13.19 0.35 1.18
N THR A 178 14.22 0.49 0.34
CA THR A 178 14.08 0.70 -1.11
C THR A 178 15.18 -0.05 -1.87
N ASP A 179 15.11 -0.04 -3.20
CA ASP A 179 16.08 -0.67 -4.10
C ASP A 179 17.40 0.12 -4.28
N VAL A 180 17.54 1.23 -3.56
CA VAL A 180 18.76 2.05 -3.54
C VAL A 180 19.29 2.19 -2.12
N SER A 181 20.60 2.43 -1.97
CA SER A 181 21.28 2.52 -0.67
C SER A 181 21.13 3.86 0.02
N GLY A 182 19.99 4.51 -0.13
CA GLY A 182 19.69 5.81 0.47
C GLY A 182 19.94 7.00 -0.47
N MET A 183 20.10 8.18 0.11
CA MET A 183 20.38 9.41 -0.63
C MET A 183 21.85 9.48 -1.02
N PHE A 184 22.13 9.95 -2.24
CA PHE A 184 23.48 10.09 -2.78
C PHE A 184 23.80 11.56 -3.05
N THR A 185 25.09 11.90 -3.05
CA THR A 185 25.60 13.25 -3.38
C THR A 185 25.31 13.66 -4.83
N ALA A 186 25.07 12.69 -5.72
CA ALA A 186 24.63 12.86 -7.09
C ALA A 186 24.01 11.55 -7.58
N ASN A 187 23.39 11.55 -8.78
CA ASN A 187 22.87 10.32 -9.38
C ASN A 187 24.02 9.34 -9.70
N PRO A 188 24.12 8.18 -9.02
CA PRO A 188 25.24 7.24 -9.22
C PRO A 188 25.28 6.62 -10.61
N LYS A 189 24.17 6.64 -11.36
CA LYS A 189 24.15 6.18 -12.76
C LYS A 189 24.81 7.17 -13.72
N LEU A 190 24.90 8.43 -13.34
CA LEU A 190 25.49 9.52 -14.14
C LEU A 190 26.87 9.92 -13.63
N VAL A 191 27.10 9.90 -12.33
CA VAL A 191 28.32 10.36 -11.67
C VAL A 191 28.93 9.19 -10.90
N LYS A 192 30.00 8.60 -11.44
CA LYS A 192 30.66 7.41 -10.84
C LYS A 192 31.24 7.68 -9.44
N GLN A 193 31.56 8.93 -9.11
CA GLN A 193 32.08 9.33 -7.81
C GLN A 193 30.99 9.66 -6.78
N ALA A 194 29.70 9.50 -7.14
CA ALA A 194 28.60 9.72 -6.22
C ALA A 194 28.71 8.77 -5.02
N LYS A 195 28.56 9.33 -3.80
CA LYS A 195 28.64 8.58 -2.54
C LYS A 195 27.31 8.65 -1.82
N PRO A 196 26.94 7.62 -1.06
CA PRO A 196 25.78 7.69 -0.18
C PRO A 196 26.04 8.75 0.91
N ILE A 197 24.98 9.46 1.30
CA ILE A 197 24.99 10.45 2.35
C ILE A 197 24.64 9.73 3.64
N GLU A 198 25.58 9.70 4.60
CA GLU A 198 25.40 8.97 5.86
C GLU A 198 24.44 9.67 6.82
N SER A 199 24.43 10.99 6.82
CA SER A 199 23.57 11.81 7.68
C SER A 199 23.21 13.11 6.97
N ILE A 200 21.94 13.49 7.06
CA ILE A 200 21.40 14.68 6.42
C ILE A 200 20.24 15.23 7.26
N SER A 201 20.11 16.53 7.33
CA SER A 201 18.97 17.15 7.99
C SER A 201 17.70 17.03 7.16
N TYR A 202 16.52 17.15 7.79
CA TYR A 202 15.23 17.17 7.07
C TYR A 202 15.15 18.29 6.02
N HIS A 203 15.73 19.45 6.32
CA HIS A 203 15.77 20.58 5.40
C HIS A 203 16.56 20.26 4.13
N GLU A 204 17.77 19.73 4.29
CA GLU A 204 18.61 19.31 3.17
C GLU A 204 17.97 18.15 2.37
N ALA A 205 17.32 17.20 3.05
CA ALA A 205 16.61 16.12 2.40
C ALA A 205 15.41 16.62 1.56
N MET A 206 14.68 17.62 2.06
CA MET A 206 13.61 18.27 1.28
C MET A 206 14.15 18.98 0.05
N GLU A 207 15.24 19.74 0.16
CA GLU A 207 15.90 20.42 -0.95
C GLU A 207 16.36 19.41 -2.02
N LEU A 208 17.06 18.36 -1.60
CA LEU A 208 17.52 17.31 -2.52
C LEU A 208 16.33 16.63 -3.24
N SER A 209 15.24 16.36 -2.53
CA SER A 209 14.04 15.76 -3.12
C SER A 209 13.36 16.69 -4.12
N HIS A 210 13.34 18.00 -3.82
CA HIS A 210 12.79 19.03 -4.73
C HIS A 210 13.59 19.12 -6.04
N PHE A 211 14.91 19.01 -5.97
CA PHE A 211 15.81 19.04 -7.14
C PHE A 211 16.01 17.67 -7.81
N GLY A 212 15.23 16.65 -7.47
CA GLY A 212 15.13 15.40 -8.22
C GLY A 212 15.82 14.19 -7.61
N ALA A 213 16.24 14.23 -6.36
CA ALA A 213 16.63 13.03 -5.61
C ALA A 213 15.37 12.19 -5.31
N LYS A 214 15.14 11.13 -6.10
CA LYS A 214 13.92 10.30 -6.04
C LYS A 214 14.00 9.21 -4.96
N VAL A 215 14.46 9.50 -3.79
CA VAL A 215 14.59 8.53 -2.68
C VAL A 215 13.44 8.63 -1.70
N LEU A 216 12.94 9.85 -1.48
CA LEU A 216 11.75 10.13 -0.66
C LEU A 216 10.71 10.87 -1.52
N TYR A 217 9.43 10.61 -1.29
CA TYR A 217 8.32 11.27 -1.96
C TYR A 217 7.48 12.07 -0.96
#